data_3cb0b9f1d6079903bfe723d437b5d779
#
_entry.id   3cb0b9f1d6079903bfe723d437b5d779
#
_cell.length_a   1.000
_cell.length_b   1.000
_cell.length_c   1.000
_cell.angle_alpha   90.00
_cell.angle_beta   90.00
_cell.angle_gamma   90.00
#
_symmetry.space_group_name_H-M   'P 1'
#
loop_
_entity.id
_entity.type
_entity.pdbx_description
1 polymer ?
#
loop_
_entity_poly.entity_id
_entity_poly.type
_entity_poly.pdbx_seq_one_letter_code
_entity_poly.pdbx_strand_id
1 'polypeptide(L)'
;MKLIHCADIHLDSPMESNLSSEKARERKNEIRATFARMVREAENIGVDAILIAGDLFDGERVTKSTATYVLELIRSVPAIDFYYLAGNHDRGSAIKCDATRPDNLYTFEDTWTSYTLCQGVTLTGSERPNPDTLSLDAGNVNLVMLHGQEKSGKGAAREDVIHFGKYKKRGIDYMALGHIHEYRTAPIDQRGIACYSGCLEGRGFDECGEKGYVLIEIHNGKLTHTFVPFATRRLHEVKCDISDAVSAWELEGCVRKATEGIDCEDMVKVILVGKTLPDAQKDVEHLRQVLSERFYFAKIRDESGIVIRPEEYQNDISLKGEFVRRVLASDLEESEKERIIACGLRVLSGEEVGL
;
A
#
# COMPACT_ATOMS: atom_id res chain seq x y z
N MET A 1 -12.84 -15.59 21.96
CA MET A 1 -11.46 -15.55 21.44
C MET A 1 -11.32 -14.34 20.54
N LYS A 2 -10.24 -13.57 20.71
CA LYS A 2 -9.90 -12.42 19.85
C LYS A 2 -8.55 -12.64 19.19
N LEU A 3 -8.46 -12.34 17.90
CA LEU A 3 -7.22 -12.47 17.14
C LEU A 3 -6.96 -11.19 16.35
N ILE A 4 -5.70 -10.81 16.16
CA ILE A 4 -5.28 -9.83 15.17
C ILE A 4 -4.74 -10.56 13.95
N HIS A 5 -5.18 -10.18 12.76
CA HIS A 5 -4.57 -10.57 11.49
C HIS A 5 -3.90 -9.36 10.86
N CYS A 6 -2.59 -9.45 10.66
CA CYS A 6 -1.77 -8.47 9.98
C CYS A 6 -0.85 -9.15 8.96
N ALA A 7 -0.33 -8.40 8.00
CA ALA A 7 0.61 -8.86 6.99
C ALA A 7 1.42 -7.67 6.45
N ASP A 8 2.39 -7.95 5.60
CA ASP A 8 3.07 -6.95 4.77
C ASP A 8 3.62 -5.78 5.60
N ILE A 9 4.25 -6.07 6.73
CA ILE A 9 4.80 -5.07 7.66
C ILE A 9 6.09 -4.48 7.11
N HIS A 10 6.87 -5.32 6.38
CA HIS A 10 8.11 -4.94 5.70
C HIS A 10 9.08 -4.16 6.57
N LEU A 11 9.37 -4.68 7.76
CA LEU A 11 10.43 -4.13 8.61
C LEU A 11 11.74 -4.07 7.83
N ASP A 12 12.50 -2.99 8.02
CA ASP A 12 13.76 -2.67 7.31
C ASP A 12 13.60 -2.28 5.83
N SER A 13 12.38 -2.01 5.34
CA SER A 13 12.19 -1.47 3.97
C SER A 13 13.08 -0.26 3.71
N PRO A 14 13.78 -0.14 2.57
CA PRO A 14 14.71 0.95 2.28
C PRO A 14 14.08 2.34 2.35
N MET A 15 12.82 2.51 1.90
CA MET A 15 12.08 3.79 1.89
C MET A 15 12.76 4.89 1.04
N GLU A 16 13.61 4.50 0.07
CA GLU A 16 14.53 5.44 -0.60
C GLU A 16 13.94 6.12 -1.84
N SER A 17 12.82 5.65 -2.37
CA SER A 17 12.36 6.04 -3.70
C SER A 17 11.91 7.50 -3.85
N ASN A 18 11.61 8.22 -2.74
CA ASN A 18 11.09 9.59 -2.81
C ASN A 18 11.45 10.45 -1.60
N LEU A 19 12.07 9.89 -0.57
CA LEU A 19 12.34 10.55 0.69
C LEU A 19 13.82 10.91 0.83
N SER A 20 14.14 12.00 1.53
CA SER A 20 15.51 12.24 1.99
C SER A 20 15.96 11.12 2.93
N SER A 21 17.28 10.91 3.06
CA SER A 21 17.83 9.88 3.94
C SER A 21 17.36 10.02 5.39
N GLU A 22 17.14 11.26 5.86
CA GLU A 22 16.61 11.55 7.18
C GLU A 22 15.15 11.08 7.31
N LYS A 23 14.27 11.51 6.40
CA LYS A 23 12.85 11.10 6.38
C LYS A 23 12.68 9.61 6.15
N ALA A 24 13.52 8.99 5.33
CA ALA A 24 13.53 7.53 5.15
C ALA A 24 13.83 6.81 6.46
N ARG A 25 14.79 7.31 7.25
CA ARG A 25 15.11 6.76 8.57
C ARG A 25 13.97 6.97 9.59
N GLU A 26 13.34 8.14 9.57
CA GLU A 26 12.15 8.40 10.40
C GLU A 26 11.02 7.41 10.08
N ARG A 27 10.69 7.25 8.80
CA ARG A 27 9.64 6.31 8.36
C ARG A 27 9.95 4.86 8.72
N LYS A 28 11.21 4.40 8.61
CA LYS A 28 11.62 3.08 9.10
C LYS A 28 11.34 2.90 10.59
N ASN A 29 11.65 3.92 11.39
CA ASN A 29 11.39 3.89 12.82
C ASN A 29 9.88 3.92 13.12
N GLU A 30 9.09 4.64 12.33
CA GLU A 30 7.63 4.67 12.47
C GLU A 30 7.01 3.29 12.19
N ILE A 31 7.43 2.57 11.14
CA ILE A 31 6.94 1.20 10.88
C ILE A 31 7.22 0.30 12.09
N ARG A 32 8.44 0.35 12.65
CA ARG A 32 8.80 -0.39 13.86
C ARG A 32 7.94 0.01 15.07
N ALA A 33 7.75 1.32 15.26
CA ALA A 33 6.96 1.85 16.36
C ALA A 33 5.47 1.47 16.23
N THR A 34 4.92 1.48 15.02
CA THR A 34 3.54 1.07 14.76
C THR A 34 3.34 -0.43 15.01
N PHE A 35 4.29 -1.28 14.61
CA PHE A 35 4.26 -2.69 14.94
C PHE A 35 4.29 -2.92 16.46
N ALA A 36 5.20 -2.25 17.18
CA ALA A 36 5.24 -2.35 18.64
C ALA A 36 3.98 -1.78 19.31
N ARG A 37 3.39 -0.72 18.77
CA ARG A 37 2.12 -0.15 19.24
C ARG A 37 0.96 -1.13 19.06
N MET A 38 0.91 -1.83 17.91
CA MET A 38 -0.09 -2.87 17.65
C MET A 38 0.03 -4.02 18.65
N VAL A 39 1.25 -4.49 18.97
CA VAL A 39 1.47 -5.56 19.96
C VAL A 39 1.02 -5.12 21.35
N ARG A 40 1.31 -3.88 21.78
CA ARG A 40 0.83 -3.33 23.05
C ARG A 40 -0.69 -3.17 23.07
N GLU A 41 -1.28 -2.72 21.95
CA GLU A 41 -2.72 -2.60 21.84
C GLU A 41 -3.40 -3.98 21.92
N ALA A 42 -2.80 -5.01 21.33
CA ALA A 42 -3.27 -6.38 21.42
C ALA A 42 -3.37 -6.84 22.89
N GLU A 43 -2.37 -6.50 23.72
CA GLU A 43 -2.39 -6.77 25.17
C GLU A 43 -3.51 -6.00 25.87
N ASN A 44 -3.66 -4.70 25.60
CA ASN A 44 -4.67 -3.84 26.20
C ASN A 44 -6.11 -4.32 25.93
N ILE A 45 -6.41 -4.77 24.72
CA ILE A 45 -7.75 -5.23 24.33
C ILE A 45 -7.99 -6.72 24.58
N GLY A 46 -7.00 -7.43 25.14
CA GLY A 46 -7.09 -8.85 25.48
C GLY A 46 -7.17 -9.74 24.25
N VAL A 47 -6.22 -9.61 23.33
CA VAL A 47 -6.05 -10.48 22.17
C VAL A 47 -5.39 -11.79 22.60
N ASP A 48 -5.92 -12.92 22.13
CA ASP A 48 -5.37 -14.25 22.43
C ASP A 48 -4.18 -14.59 21.51
N ALA A 49 -4.25 -14.17 20.23
CA ALA A 49 -3.15 -14.40 19.30
C ALA A 49 -3.06 -13.36 18.16
N ILE A 50 -1.85 -13.23 17.60
CA ILE A 50 -1.54 -12.40 16.43
C ILE A 50 -1.13 -13.30 15.27
N LEU A 51 -1.84 -13.19 14.14
CA LEU A 51 -1.56 -13.89 12.89
C LEU A 51 -0.79 -12.96 11.97
N ILE A 52 0.45 -13.30 11.61
CA ILE A 52 1.29 -12.54 10.68
C ILE A 52 1.34 -13.33 9.36
N ALA A 53 0.53 -12.90 8.40
CA ALA A 53 0.33 -13.61 7.14
C ALA A 53 1.36 -13.21 6.06
N GLY A 54 2.64 -13.24 6.42
CA GLY A 54 3.77 -13.04 5.53
C GLY A 54 4.30 -11.61 5.48
N ASP A 55 5.49 -11.48 4.90
CA ASP A 55 6.22 -10.25 4.66
C ASP A 55 6.36 -9.36 5.90
N LEU A 56 6.76 -10.00 7.02
CA LEU A 56 7.16 -9.28 8.23
C LEU A 56 8.41 -8.44 7.99
N PHE A 57 9.32 -8.94 7.14
CA PHE A 57 10.58 -8.28 6.80
C PHE A 57 10.64 -7.98 5.28
N ASP A 58 11.40 -6.95 4.91
CA ASP A 58 11.59 -6.55 3.51
C ASP A 58 12.90 -7.13 2.93
N GLY A 59 12.98 -8.44 2.82
CA GLY A 59 14.09 -9.18 2.22
C GLY A 59 14.55 -10.38 3.05
N GLU A 60 15.24 -11.32 2.37
CA GLU A 60 15.75 -12.55 2.98
C GLU A 60 16.83 -12.29 4.06
N ARG A 61 17.56 -11.18 3.96
CA ARG A 61 18.64 -10.82 4.88
C ARG A 61 18.16 -9.83 5.93
N VAL A 62 17.44 -10.34 6.89
CA VAL A 62 17.04 -9.58 8.08
C VAL A 62 18.27 -9.20 8.89
N THR A 63 18.39 -7.93 9.31
CA THR A 63 19.49 -7.54 10.21
C THR A 63 19.30 -8.20 11.57
N LYS A 64 20.43 -8.58 12.22
CA LYS A 64 20.36 -9.16 13.59
C LYS A 64 19.61 -8.23 14.55
N SER A 65 19.80 -6.93 14.43
CA SER A 65 19.12 -5.91 15.27
C SER A 65 17.60 -5.99 15.11
N THR A 66 17.09 -6.12 13.88
CA THR A 66 15.65 -6.20 13.62
C THR A 66 15.07 -7.54 14.05
N ALA A 67 15.78 -8.63 13.79
CA ALA A 67 15.36 -9.95 14.29
C ALA A 67 15.28 -9.97 15.82
N THR A 68 16.33 -9.50 16.51
CA THR A 68 16.35 -9.40 17.98
C THR A 68 15.20 -8.52 18.49
N TYR A 69 14.98 -7.37 17.87
CA TYR A 69 13.87 -6.47 18.24
C TYR A 69 12.51 -7.17 18.18
N VAL A 70 12.23 -7.90 17.09
CA VAL A 70 10.97 -8.63 16.94
C VAL A 70 10.84 -9.73 17.99
N LEU A 71 11.90 -10.54 18.20
CA LEU A 71 11.88 -11.60 19.20
C LEU A 71 11.69 -11.08 20.63
N GLU A 72 12.33 -9.96 20.98
CA GLU A 72 12.15 -9.31 22.28
C GLU A 72 10.75 -8.76 22.45
N LEU A 73 10.17 -8.17 21.41
CA LEU A 73 8.81 -7.68 21.44
C LEU A 73 7.80 -8.81 21.65
N ILE A 74 7.93 -9.92 20.92
CA ILE A 74 7.10 -11.12 21.11
C ILE A 74 7.25 -11.67 22.53
N ARG A 75 8.47 -11.77 23.04
CA ARG A 75 8.77 -12.26 24.39
C ARG A 75 8.17 -11.37 25.50
N SER A 76 8.01 -10.07 25.22
CA SER A 76 7.48 -9.12 26.19
C SER A 76 6.00 -9.32 26.51
N VAL A 77 5.25 -10.04 25.66
CA VAL A 77 3.82 -10.33 25.82
C VAL A 77 3.54 -11.85 25.81
N PRO A 78 4.00 -12.60 26.81
CA PRO A 78 3.98 -14.07 26.80
C PRO A 78 2.57 -14.68 26.83
N ALA A 79 1.54 -13.88 27.13
CA ALA A 79 0.14 -14.32 27.13
C ALA A 79 -0.50 -14.27 25.73
N ILE A 80 0.18 -13.72 24.73
CA ILE A 80 -0.29 -13.61 23.34
C ILE A 80 0.53 -14.55 22.48
N ASP A 81 -0.11 -15.47 21.79
CA ASP A 81 0.55 -16.34 20.81
C ASP A 81 0.76 -15.64 19.48
N PHE A 82 1.91 -15.85 18.86
CA PHE A 82 2.23 -15.32 17.53
C PHE A 82 2.35 -16.45 16.53
N TYR A 83 1.56 -16.39 15.47
CA TYR A 83 1.61 -17.34 14.37
C TYR A 83 2.18 -16.61 13.14
N TYR A 84 3.42 -16.93 12.79
CA TYR A 84 4.15 -16.32 11.71
C TYR A 84 4.31 -17.28 10.53
N LEU A 85 3.73 -16.90 9.39
CA LEU A 85 3.95 -17.54 8.10
C LEU A 85 4.84 -16.62 7.27
N ALA A 86 5.93 -17.13 6.70
CA ALA A 86 6.79 -16.30 5.85
C ALA A 86 6.14 -16.00 4.49
N GLY A 87 6.33 -14.79 4.00
CA GLY A 87 5.93 -14.37 2.66
C GLY A 87 7.02 -14.58 1.62
N ASN A 88 6.88 -13.96 0.46
CA ASN A 88 7.88 -14.08 -0.61
C ASN A 88 9.15 -13.24 -0.35
N HIS A 89 9.07 -12.18 0.45
CA HIS A 89 10.22 -11.35 0.82
C HIS A 89 11.07 -11.96 1.94
N ASP A 90 10.47 -12.69 2.86
CA ASP A 90 11.14 -13.16 4.06
C ASP A 90 11.18 -14.71 4.21
N ARG A 91 10.99 -15.44 3.11
CA ARG A 91 11.26 -16.89 3.03
C ARG A 91 12.71 -17.17 3.44
N GLY A 92 12.89 -18.04 4.40
CA GLY A 92 14.22 -18.35 4.95
C GLY A 92 14.70 -17.37 6.00
N SER A 93 13.84 -16.50 6.52
CA SER A 93 14.16 -15.61 7.62
C SER A 93 14.77 -16.36 8.81
N ALA A 94 15.90 -15.84 9.30
CA ALA A 94 16.63 -16.42 10.43
C ALA A 94 15.79 -16.54 11.72
N ILE A 95 14.70 -15.78 11.84
CA ILE A 95 13.83 -15.81 13.04
C ILE A 95 13.17 -17.18 13.26
N LYS A 96 12.98 -17.97 12.20
CA LYS A 96 12.42 -19.32 12.27
C LYS A 96 13.37 -20.32 12.93
N CYS A 97 14.66 -20.15 12.67
CA CYS A 97 15.73 -21.08 13.12
C CYS A 97 16.49 -20.55 14.32
N ASP A 98 16.12 -19.39 14.88
CA ASP A 98 16.81 -18.79 16.00
C ASP A 98 16.63 -19.65 17.26
N ALA A 99 17.75 -20.08 17.84
CA ALA A 99 17.77 -20.87 19.08
C ALA A 99 17.18 -20.11 20.30
N THR A 100 17.05 -18.79 20.20
CA THR A 100 16.46 -17.93 21.23
C THR A 100 14.99 -17.60 20.97
N ARG A 101 14.33 -18.32 20.06
CA ARG A 101 12.92 -18.11 19.73
C ARG A 101 12.04 -18.18 20.99
N PRO A 102 11.13 -17.20 21.19
CA PRO A 102 10.17 -17.23 22.31
C PRO A 102 9.21 -18.43 22.22
N ASP A 103 8.77 -18.95 23.36
CA ASP A 103 7.86 -20.10 23.42
C ASP A 103 6.47 -19.79 22.80
N ASN A 104 6.07 -18.51 22.79
CA ASN A 104 4.81 -18.04 22.22
C ASN A 104 4.93 -17.65 20.72
N LEU A 105 6.00 -18.05 20.01
CA LEU A 105 6.15 -17.86 18.56
C LEU A 105 6.04 -19.19 17.83
N TYR A 106 5.02 -19.34 17.01
CA TYR A 106 4.75 -20.51 16.17
C TYR A 106 4.99 -20.15 14.70
N THR A 107 5.54 -21.09 13.93
CA THR A 107 5.88 -20.89 12.52
C THR A 107 5.29 -21.98 11.66
N PHE A 108 5.16 -21.71 10.37
CA PHE A 108 4.67 -22.66 9.37
C PHE A 108 5.81 -23.15 8.49
N GLU A 109 5.57 -24.31 7.87
CA GLU A 109 6.49 -24.96 6.96
C GLU A 109 5.91 -24.99 5.52
N ASP A 110 6.63 -25.60 4.59
CA ASP A 110 6.16 -25.80 3.19
C ASP A 110 4.93 -26.70 3.09
N THR A 111 4.70 -27.54 4.07
CA THR A 111 3.50 -28.40 4.19
C THR A 111 2.47 -27.82 5.12
N TRP A 112 1.22 -28.29 5.01
CA TRP A 112 0.15 -27.86 5.91
C TRP A 112 0.47 -28.20 7.37
N THR A 113 0.53 -27.17 8.19
CA THR A 113 0.72 -27.25 9.64
C THR A 113 -0.52 -26.69 10.31
N SER A 114 -1.06 -27.39 11.30
CA SER A 114 -2.28 -27.00 12.03
C SER A 114 -2.01 -26.81 13.50
N TYR A 115 -2.57 -25.75 14.07
CA TYR A 115 -2.54 -25.42 15.49
C TYR A 115 -3.98 -25.34 16.01
N THR A 116 -4.25 -25.96 17.16
CA THR A 116 -5.51 -25.79 17.89
C THR A 116 -5.40 -24.54 18.75
N LEU A 117 -6.10 -23.47 18.40
CA LEU A 117 -6.07 -22.21 19.15
C LEU A 117 -6.88 -22.29 20.45
N CYS A 118 -8.03 -22.93 20.36
CA CYS A 118 -8.86 -23.33 21.50
C CYS A 118 -9.81 -24.46 21.06
N GLN A 119 -10.63 -24.95 21.96
CA GLN A 119 -11.60 -26.01 21.62
C GLN A 119 -12.53 -25.56 20.50
N GLY A 120 -12.52 -26.28 19.39
CA GLY A 120 -13.35 -26.01 18.22
C GLY A 120 -12.83 -24.89 17.31
N VAL A 121 -11.58 -24.41 17.47
CA VAL A 121 -10.97 -23.39 16.61
C VAL A 121 -9.58 -23.86 16.17
N THR A 122 -9.36 -23.96 14.88
CA THR A 122 -8.12 -24.42 14.29
C THR A 122 -7.54 -23.39 13.32
N LEU A 123 -6.24 -23.13 13.42
CA LEU A 123 -5.45 -22.36 12.46
C LEU A 123 -4.56 -23.31 11.65
N THR A 124 -4.67 -23.28 10.34
CA THR A 124 -3.88 -24.10 9.41
C THR A 124 -3.16 -23.22 8.42
N GLY A 125 -1.88 -23.41 8.19
CA GLY A 125 -1.09 -22.61 7.25
C GLY A 125 -0.05 -23.45 6.50
N SER A 126 0.44 -22.91 5.38
CA SER A 126 1.51 -23.49 4.59
C SER A 126 2.19 -22.41 3.76
N GLU A 127 3.53 -22.42 3.70
CA GLU A 127 4.31 -21.50 2.87
C GLU A 127 4.30 -21.87 1.37
N ARG A 128 4.02 -23.15 1.07
CA ARG A 128 3.85 -23.68 -0.30
C ARG A 128 2.57 -24.50 -0.39
N PRO A 129 1.40 -23.84 -0.36
CA PRO A 129 0.14 -24.50 -0.19
C PRO A 129 -0.21 -25.39 -1.39
N ASN A 130 -0.53 -26.66 -1.12
CA ASN A 130 -1.20 -27.53 -2.06
C ASN A 130 -2.67 -27.71 -1.63
N PRO A 131 -3.65 -27.08 -2.33
CA PRO A 131 -5.06 -27.17 -1.95
C PRO A 131 -5.59 -28.60 -1.90
N ASP A 132 -5.03 -29.53 -2.70
CA ASP A 132 -5.53 -30.89 -2.80
C ASP A 132 -5.21 -31.72 -1.54
N THR A 133 -4.19 -31.34 -0.80
CA THR A 133 -3.79 -32.01 0.46
C THR A 133 -4.31 -31.31 1.72
N LEU A 134 -5.09 -30.22 1.58
CA LEU A 134 -5.69 -29.53 2.71
C LEU A 134 -6.81 -30.39 3.32
N SER A 135 -6.69 -30.71 4.60
CA SER A 135 -7.68 -31.43 5.38
C SER A 135 -8.06 -30.63 6.62
N LEU A 136 -9.33 -30.29 6.76
CA LEU A 136 -9.88 -29.51 7.87
C LEU A 136 -11.07 -30.25 8.49
N ASP A 137 -11.21 -30.12 9.82
CA ASP A 137 -12.39 -30.64 10.52
C ASP A 137 -13.57 -29.70 10.30
N ALA A 138 -14.61 -30.19 9.65
CA ALA A 138 -15.81 -29.41 9.34
C ALA A 138 -16.58 -28.95 10.60
N GLY A 139 -16.39 -29.61 11.73
CA GLY A 139 -16.99 -29.24 13.02
C GLY A 139 -16.34 -28.05 13.71
N ASN A 140 -15.14 -27.67 13.27
CA ASN A 140 -14.40 -26.54 13.84
C ASN A 140 -14.64 -25.25 13.06
N VAL A 141 -14.35 -24.11 13.71
CA VAL A 141 -14.07 -22.83 13.03
C VAL A 141 -12.64 -22.94 12.49
N ASN A 142 -12.50 -22.92 11.18
CA ASN A 142 -11.23 -23.12 10.50
C ASN A 142 -10.69 -21.82 9.93
N LEU A 143 -9.58 -21.35 10.50
CA LEU A 143 -8.79 -20.28 9.91
C LEU A 143 -7.67 -20.90 9.07
N VAL A 144 -7.47 -20.36 7.87
CA VAL A 144 -6.37 -20.76 6.98
C VAL A 144 -5.49 -19.56 6.73
N MET A 145 -4.18 -19.68 6.91
CA MET A 145 -3.23 -18.59 6.70
C MET A 145 -2.33 -18.90 5.52
N LEU A 146 -2.27 -17.98 4.55
CA LEU A 146 -1.47 -18.07 3.32
C LEU A 146 -0.91 -16.70 2.96
N HIS A 147 0.12 -16.70 2.10
CA HIS A 147 0.66 -15.49 1.52
C HIS A 147 0.71 -15.61 -0.02
N GLY A 148 0.09 -14.67 -0.73
CA GLY A 148 0.09 -14.65 -2.19
C GLY A 148 -1.11 -13.93 -2.79
N GLN A 149 -1.04 -13.70 -4.10
CA GLN A 149 -2.05 -12.98 -4.86
C GLN A 149 -3.14 -13.91 -5.41
N GLU A 150 -4.41 -13.54 -5.22
CA GLU A 150 -5.49 -14.18 -5.95
C GLU A 150 -5.37 -13.97 -7.45
N LYS A 151 -5.50 -15.03 -8.20
CA LYS A 151 -5.61 -14.97 -9.65
C LYS A 151 -6.78 -15.82 -10.14
N SER A 152 -7.69 -15.16 -10.84
CA SER A 152 -8.78 -15.82 -11.58
C SER A 152 -8.28 -16.17 -12.98
N GLY A 153 -8.33 -17.45 -13.37
CA GLY A 153 -8.03 -17.92 -14.74
C GLY A 153 -6.85 -18.89 -14.86
N LYS A 154 -6.70 -19.45 -16.08
CA LYS A 154 -5.61 -20.37 -16.44
C LYS A 154 -4.35 -19.53 -16.75
N GLY A 155 -3.38 -19.51 -15.86
CA GLY A 155 -2.07 -18.91 -16.08
C GLY A 155 -0.97 -19.82 -15.55
N ALA A 156 0.28 -19.59 -15.96
CA ALA A 156 1.43 -20.32 -15.43
C ALA A 156 1.44 -20.20 -13.90
N ALA A 157 1.65 -21.32 -13.23
CA ALA A 157 1.80 -21.35 -11.78
C ALA A 157 3.04 -20.54 -11.39
N ARG A 158 2.83 -19.34 -10.83
CA ARG A 158 3.84 -18.65 -10.05
C ARG A 158 3.65 -19.09 -8.60
N GLU A 159 4.73 -19.16 -7.85
CA GLU A 159 4.69 -19.63 -6.46
C GLU A 159 3.75 -18.81 -5.55
N ASP A 160 3.48 -17.56 -5.92
CA ASP A 160 2.70 -16.61 -5.14
C ASP A 160 1.24 -16.47 -5.60
N VAL A 161 0.72 -17.43 -6.40
CA VAL A 161 -0.66 -17.37 -6.91
C VAL A 161 -1.58 -18.30 -6.13
N ILE A 162 -2.64 -17.71 -5.55
CA ILE A 162 -3.71 -18.43 -4.85
C ILE A 162 -4.96 -18.49 -5.73
N HIS A 163 -5.43 -19.70 -6.02
CA HIS A 163 -6.67 -19.92 -6.78
C HIS A 163 -7.83 -20.22 -5.82
N PHE A 164 -8.63 -19.23 -5.44
CA PHE A 164 -9.74 -19.41 -4.50
C PHE A 164 -10.71 -20.53 -4.90
N GLY A 165 -10.89 -20.77 -6.20
CA GLY A 165 -11.71 -21.86 -6.70
C GLY A 165 -11.33 -23.25 -6.18
N LYS A 166 -10.05 -23.49 -5.87
CA LYS A 166 -9.53 -24.74 -5.33
C LYS A 166 -9.80 -24.91 -3.82
N TYR A 167 -10.15 -23.84 -3.14
CA TYR A 167 -10.45 -23.81 -1.70
C TYR A 167 -11.94 -23.88 -1.38
N LYS A 168 -12.81 -23.80 -2.41
CA LYS A 168 -14.27 -23.90 -2.24
C LYS A 168 -14.65 -25.24 -1.62
N LYS A 169 -15.60 -25.21 -0.69
CA LYS A 169 -16.15 -26.39 0.01
C LYS A 169 -15.11 -27.18 0.82
N ARG A 170 -13.99 -26.55 1.18
CA ARG A 170 -12.96 -27.17 2.03
C ARG A 170 -13.20 -26.95 3.53
N GLY A 171 -14.28 -26.26 3.91
CA GLY A 171 -14.62 -26.02 5.33
C GLY A 171 -13.89 -24.85 5.95
N ILE A 172 -13.43 -23.88 5.16
CA ILE A 172 -12.73 -22.68 5.62
C ILE A 172 -13.78 -21.65 6.03
N ASP A 173 -13.60 -21.01 7.21
CA ASP A 173 -14.41 -19.89 7.67
C ASP A 173 -13.74 -18.56 7.37
N TYR A 174 -12.41 -18.49 7.55
CA TYR A 174 -11.63 -17.29 7.30
C TYR A 174 -10.26 -17.66 6.72
N MET A 175 -9.91 -17.07 5.60
CA MET A 175 -8.58 -17.18 5.02
C MET A 175 -7.83 -15.87 5.22
N ALA A 176 -6.85 -15.88 6.14
CA ALA A 176 -5.96 -14.77 6.42
C ALA A 176 -4.87 -14.70 5.35
N LEU A 177 -4.81 -13.60 4.61
CA LEU A 177 -3.92 -13.42 3.48
C LEU A 177 -3.03 -12.18 3.63
N GLY A 178 -1.78 -12.29 3.18
CA GLY A 178 -0.87 -11.20 2.88
C GLY A 178 -0.53 -11.14 1.40
N HIS A 179 0.40 -10.24 1.02
CA HIS A 179 0.88 -9.93 -0.33
C HIS A 179 0.18 -8.73 -0.99
N ILE A 180 -1.08 -8.47 -0.69
CA ILE A 180 -1.79 -7.29 -1.19
C ILE A 180 -1.84 -6.25 -0.08
N HIS A 181 -1.21 -5.10 -0.32
CA HIS A 181 -1.04 -4.02 0.67
C HIS A 181 -2.29 -3.16 0.90
N GLU A 182 -3.43 -3.61 0.39
CA GLU A 182 -4.73 -2.97 0.55
C GLU A 182 -5.69 -3.93 1.28
N TYR A 183 -6.43 -3.41 2.28
CA TYR A 183 -7.49 -4.18 2.91
C TYR A 183 -8.58 -4.51 1.91
N ARG A 184 -8.87 -5.79 1.75
CA ARG A 184 -10.00 -6.24 0.95
C ARG A 184 -10.47 -7.63 1.36
N THR A 185 -11.73 -7.91 1.12
CA THR A 185 -12.33 -9.22 1.35
C THR A 185 -12.97 -9.77 0.07
N ALA A 186 -13.00 -11.08 -0.04
CA ALA A 186 -13.70 -11.78 -1.11
C ALA A 186 -14.34 -13.07 -0.58
N PRO A 187 -15.54 -13.46 -1.04
CA PRO A 187 -16.12 -14.73 -0.66
C PRO A 187 -15.35 -15.90 -1.29
N ILE A 188 -15.03 -16.91 -0.48
CA ILE A 188 -14.51 -18.20 -0.98
C ILE A 188 -15.69 -19.05 -1.45
N ASP A 189 -16.69 -19.21 -0.57
CA ASP A 189 -17.97 -19.90 -0.82
C ASP A 189 -19.06 -19.39 0.14
N GLN A 190 -20.09 -20.20 0.41
CA GLN A 190 -21.19 -19.82 1.32
C GLN A 190 -20.76 -19.78 2.80
N ARG A 191 -19.68 -20.48 3.17
CA ARG A 191 -19.19 -20.60 4.55
C ARG A 191 -18.13 -19.55 4.87
N GLY A 192 -17.17 -19.34 3.97
CA GLY A 192 -15.96 -18.62 4.29
C GLY A 192 -15.59 -17.47 3.38
N ILE A 193 -14.75 -16.62 3.92
CA ILE A 193 -14.18 -15.45 3.24
C ILE A 193 -12.67 -15.52 3.20
N ALA A 194 -12.10 -14.94 2.17
CA ALA A 194 -10.69 -14.56 2.10
C ALA A 194 -10.54 -13.08 2.47
N CYS A 195 -9.53 -12.75 3.24
CA CYS A 195 -9.28 -11.41 3.71
C CYS A 195 -7.80 -11.07 3.60
N TYR A 196 -7.45 -10.06 2.83
CA TYR A 196 -6.17 -9.39 2.87
C TYR A 196 -6.24 -8.30 3.94
N SER A 197 -5.34 -8.33 4.92
CA SER A 197 -5.28 -7.28 5.95
C SER A 197 -4.76 -5.95 5.42
N GLY A 198 -4.04 -5.97 4.30
CA GLY A 198 -3.21 -4.87 3.85
C GLY A 198 -1.95 -4.74 4.69
N CYS A 199 -1.12 -3.74 4.39
CA CYS A 199 0.05 -3.41 5.18
C CYS A 199 -0.31 -2.58 6.42
N LEU A 200 0.55 -2.63 7.43
CA LEU A 200 0.32 -1.90 8.69
C LEU A 200 0.61 -0.40 8.56
N GLU A 201 1.57 -0.03 7.70
CA GLU A 201 1.93 1.33 7.33
C GLU A 201 2.13 1.44 5.82
N GLY A 202 1.70 2.53 5.19
CA GLY A 202 2.01 2.81 3.80
C GLY A 202 3.47 3.23 3.63
N ARG A 203 4.17 2.70 2.63
CA ARG A 203 5.59 2.97 2.36
C ARG A 203 5.79 3.95 1.22
N GLY A 204 4.88 4.01 0.28
CA GLY A 204 4.93 4.87 -0.89
C GLY A 204 3.54 5.26 -1.39
N PHE A 205 3.48 6.18 -2.36
CA PHE A 205 2.20 6.66 -2.92
C PHE A 205 1.47 5.64 -3.82
N ASP A 206 1.99 4.47 -3.97
CA ASP A 206 1.32 3.27 -4.48
C ASP A 206 0.51 2.54 -3.40
N GLU A 207 0.72 2.90 -2.13
CA GLU A 207 0.05 2.34 -0.96
C GLU A 207 -0.81 3.39 -0.23
N CYS A 208 -1.55 4.22 -0.97
CA CYS A 208 -2.43 5.25 -0.40
C CYS A 208 -3.60 4.67 0.40
N GLY A 209 -4.25 5.52 1.19
CA GLY A 209 -5.45 5.21 1.96
C GLY A 209 -5.19 4.66 3.36
N GLU A 210 -6.23 4.09 3.96
CA GLU A 210 -6.15 3.56 5.32
C GLU A 210 -5.32 2.29 5.37
N LYS A 211 -4.45 2.20 6.39
CA LYS A 211 -3.60 1.06 6.68
C LYS A 211 -3.81 0.62 8.13
N GLY A 212 -3.63 -0.68 8.38
CA GLY A 212 -3.92 -1.20 9.71
C GLY A 212 -3.92 -2.71 9.77
N TYR A 213 -4.77 -3.27 10.60
CA TYR A 213 -4.91 -4.71 10.81
C TYR A 213 -6.40 -5.12 10.85
N VAL A 214 -6.67 -6.41 10.84
CA VAL A 214 -8.02 -6.96 11.01
C VAL A 214 -8.15 -7.57 12.40
N LEU A 215 -9.15 -7.13 13.17
CA LEU A 215 -9.55 -7.76 14.42
C LEU A 215 -10.57 -8.86 14.09
N ILE A 216 -10.26 -10.09 14.50
CA ILE A 216 -11.14 -11.25 14.36
C ILE A 216 -11.67 -11.60 15.75
N GLU A 217 -12.98 -11.80 15.86
CA GLU A 217 -13.63 -12.23 17.07
C GLU A 217 -14.43 -13.51 16.82
N ILE A 218 -14.24 -14.50 17.71
CA ILE A 218 -14.92 -15.79 17.62
C ILE A 218 -15.70 -16.00 18.90
N HIS A 219 -17.04 -16.02 18.79
CA HIS A 219 -17.97 -16.23 19.89
C HIS A 219 -18.97 -17.34 19.55
N ASN A 220 -19.05 -18.37 20.36
CA ASN A 220 -19.99 -19.48 20.18
C ASN A 220 -19.95 -20.10 18.76
N GLY A 221 -18.77 -20.30 18.22
CA GLY A 221 -18.56 -20.85 16.88
C GLY A 221 -18.86 -19.90 15.72
N LYS A 222 -19.19 -18.62 15.99
CA LYS A 222 -19.39 -17.61 14.97
C LYS A 222 -18.20 -16.67 14.91
N LEU A 223 -17.64 -16.51 13.71
CA LEU A 223 -16.53 -15.60 13.43
C LEU A 223 -17.06 -14.28 12.86
N THR A 224 -16.52 -13.18 13.37
CA THR A 224 -16.68 -11.82 12.83
C THR A 224 -15.31 -11.20 12.64
N HIS A 225 -15.19 -10.24 11.73
CA HIS A 225 -13.95 -9.53 11.47
C HIS A 225 -14.21 -8.05 11.22
N THR A 226 -13.29 -7.20 11.62
CA THR A 226 -13.37 -5.75 11.48
C THR A 226 -11.99 -5.20 11.12
N PHE A 227 -11.90 -4.40 10.08
CA PHE A 227 -10.67 -3.66 9.78
C PHE A 227 -10.51 -2.50 10.78
N VAL A 228 -9.32 -2.38 11.33
CA VAL A 228 -8.95 -1.34 12.29
C VAL A 228 -7.87 -0.47 11.65
N PRO A 229 -8.18 0.76 11.22
CA PRO A 229 -7.17 1.72 10.77
C PRO A 229 -6.18 1.97 11.90
N PHE A 230 -4.88 1.83 11.63
CA PHE A 230 -3.87 1.86 12.69
C PHE A 230 -2.56 2.52 12.31
N ALA A 231 -2.36 2.88 11.05
CA ALA A 231 -1.15 3.57 10.60
C ALA A 231 -0.91 4.89 11.37
N THR A 232 0.33 5.25 11.52
CA THR A 232 0.73 6.54 12.09
C THR A 232 0.42 7.68 11.14
N ARG A 233 0.63 7.45 9.83
CA ARG A 233 0.37 8.43 8.76
C ARG A 233 -0.40 7.81 7.63
N ARG A 234 -1.26 8.60 7.00
CA ARG A 234 -1.91 8.24 5.74
C ARG A 234 -1.15 8.84 4.56
N LEU A 235 -1.21 8.14 3.44
CA LEU A 235 -0.70 8.62 2.17
C LEU A 235 -1.89 8.95 1.27
N HIS A 236 -1.87 10.15 0.71
CA HIS A 236 -2.95 10.67 -0.13
C HIS A 236 -2.42 10.98 -1.53
N GLU A 237 -3.10 10.50 -2.56
CA GLU A 237 -2.93 10.96 -3.93
C GLU A 237 -4.15 11.78 -4.32
N VAL A 238 -3.95 13.07 -4.63
CA VAL A 238 -5.01 14.02 -4.90
C VAL A 238 -4.85 14.59 -6.30
N LYS A 239 -5.87 14.45 -7.14
CA LYS A 239 -5.93 15.13 -8.43
C LYS A 239 -6.50 16.53 -8.23
N CYS A 240 -5.77 17.54 -8.69
CA CYS A 240 -6.14 18.94 -8.63
C CYS A 240 -6.35 19.44 -10.06
N ASP A 241 -7.58 19.72 -10.44
CA ASP A 241 -7.90 20.36 -11.71
C ASP A 241 -7.56 21.87 -11.64
N ILE A 242 -6.68 22.30 -12.54
CA ILE A 242 -6.17 23.66 -12.60
C ILE A 242 -6.61 24.41 -13.87
N SER A 243 -7.62 23.89 -14.57
CA SER A 243 -8.08 24.45 -15.87
C SER A 243 -8.50 25.92 -15.78
N ASP A 244 -9.05 26.34 -14.66
CA ASP A 244 -9.55 27.70 -14.43
C ASP A 244 -8.50 28.65 -13.82
N ALA A 245 -7.31 28.13 -13.45
CA ALA A 245 -6.26 28.91 -12.82
C ALA A 245 -5.43 29.66 -13.89
N VAL A 246 -5.42 30.98 -13.83
CA VAL A 246 -4.63 31.85 -14.73
C VAL A 246 -3.43 32.49 -14.01
N SER A 247 -3.48 32.57 -12.68
CA SER A 247 -2.43 33.16 -11.84
C SER A 247 -1.87 32.15 -10.82
N ALA A 248 -0.66 32.39 -10.34
CA ALA A 248 -0.04 31.58 -9.29
C ALA A 248 -0.90 31.54 -8.01
N TRP A 249 -1.58 32.62 -7.67
CA TRP A 249 -2.47 32.71 -6.50
C TRP A 249 -3.72 31.79 -6.66
N GLU A 250 -4.36 31.80 -7.83
CA GLU A 250 -5.51 30.92 -8.12
C GLU A 250 -5.08 29.46 -8.12
N LEU A 251 -3.91 29.17 -8.68
CA LEU A 251 -3.32 27.83 -8.68
C LEU A 251 -3.08 27.34 -7.23
N GLU A 252 -2.52 28.18 -6.37
CA GLU A 252 -2.37 27.87 -4.95
C GLU A 252 -3.73 27.64 -4.27
N GLY A 253 -4.74 28.46 -4.61
CA GLY A 253 -6.11 28.29 -4.13
C GLY A 253 -6.72 26.94 -4.51
N CYS A 254 -6.54 26.50 -5.77
CA CYS A 254 -6.97 25.16 -6.22
C CYS A 254 -6.31 24.05 -5.42
N VAL A 255 -4.99 24.12 -5.22
CA VAL A 255 -4.23 23.12 -4.47
C VAL A 255 -4.63 23.09 -2.99
N ARG A 256 -4.81 24.24 -2.35
CA ARG A 256 -5.29 24.34 -0.97
C ARG A 256 -6.68 23.71 -0.80
N LYS A 257 -7.60 23.99 -1.74
CA LYS A 257 -8.94 23.41 -1.76
C LYS A 257 -8.89 21.89 -1.97
N ALA A 258 -8.08 21.42 -2.92
CA ALA A 258 -7.96 19.99 -3.21
C ALA A 258 -7.36 19.19 -2.05
N THR A 259 -6.57 19.83 -1.19
CA THR A 259 -5.96 19.21 0.00
C THR A 259 -6.67 19.56 1.32
N GLU A 260 -7.87 20.15 1.24
CA GLU A 260 -8.65 20.49 2.42
C GLU A 260 -9.05 19.24 3.22
N GLY A 261 -8.97 19.31 4.54
CA GLY A 261 -9.31 18.20 5.45
C GLY A 261 -8.26 17.10 5.56
N ILE A 262 -7.14 17.16 4.84
CA ILE A 262 -6.00 16.24 5.04
C ILE A 262 -5.19 16.71 6.25
N ASP A 263 -4.84 15.75 7.12
CA ASP A 263 -4.05 16.01 8.32
C ASP A 263 -2.63 16.47 7.93
N CYS A 264 -2.09 17.44 8.68
CA CYS A 264 -0.73 17.97 8.45
C CYS A 264 0.36 16.92 8.71
N GLU A 265 0.08 15.92 9.53
CA GLU A 265 1.00 14.82 9.79
C GLU A 265 1.04 13.78 8.67
N ASP A 266 0.16 13.87 7.67
CA ASP A 266 0.07 12.94 6.56
C ASP A 266 1.04 13.28 5.41
N MET A 267 1.13 12.35 4.46
CA MET A 267 1.93 12.49 3.23
C MET A 267 1.00 12.73 2.04
N VAL A 268 1.29 13.74 1.22
CA VAL A 268 0.42 14.15 0.12
C VAL A 268 1.18 14.16 -1.21
N LYS A 269 0.60 13.53 -2.23
CA LYS A 269 1.01 13.67 -3.62
C LYS A 269 -0.12 14.39 -4.37
N VAL A 270 0.15 15.59 -4.85
CA VAL A 270 -0.78 16.36 -5.67
C VAL A 270 -0.43 16.15 -7.14
N ILE A 271 -1.41 15.72 -7.93
CA ILE A 271 -1.31 15.61 -9.39
C ILE A 271 -2.12 16.76 -10.00
N LEU A 272 -1.42 17.71 -10.60
CA LEU A 272 -2.07 18.78 -11.36
C LEU A 272 -2.60 18.20 -12.67
N VAL A 273 -3.88 18.38 -12.91
CA VAL A 273 -4.56 17.90 -14.13
C VAL A 273 -5.35 19.03 -14.79
N GLY A 274 -5.91 18.78 -15.96
CA GLY A 274 -6.66 19.77 -16.73
C GLY A 274 -5.83 20.46 -17.78
N LYS A 275 -6.37 21.51 -18.40
CA LYS A 275 -5.70 22.28 -19.47
C LYS A 275 -5.71 23.77 -19.10
N THR A 276 -4.55 24.39 -19.03
CA THR A 276 -4.38 25.83 -18.74
C THR A 276 -4.08 26.62 -20.00
N LEU A 277 -4.24 27.94 -19.93
CA LEU A 277 -3.77 28.84 -21.01
C LEU A 277 -2.24 28.79 -21.07
N PRO A 278 -1.65 29.05 -22.27
CA PRO A 278 -0.20 29.05 -22.45
C PRO A 278 0.56 30.08 -21.57
N ASP A 279 -0.11 31.17 -21.21
CA ASP A 279 0.47 32.24 -20.39
C ASP A 279 0.13 32.11 -18.90
N ALA A 280 -0.51 31.01 -18.50
CA ALA A 280 -0.80 30.74 -17.08
C ALA A 280 0.49 30.59 -16.29
N GLN A 281 0.60 31.34 -15.18
CA GLN A 281 1.76 31.31 -14.31
C GLN A 281 1.70 30.07 -13.42
N LYS A 282 2.48 29.04 -13.76
CA LYS A 282 2.61 27.79 -13.00
C LYS A 282 3.92 27.80 -12.22
N ASP A 283 3.88 28.28 -11.00
CA ASP A 283 5.03 28.16 -10.10
C ASP A 283 4.91 26.88 -9.24
N VAL A 284 5.30 25.76 -9.86
CA VAL A 284 5.25 24.43 -9.21
C VAL A 284 6.21 24.35 -8.01
N GLU A 285 7.33 25.09 -8.06
CA GLU A 285 8.31 25.09 -6.96
C GLU A 285 7.75 25.82 -5.73
N HIS A 286 7.11 26.97 -5.94
CA HIS A 286 6.39 27.67 -4.86
C HIS A 286 5.30 26.78 -4.24
N LEU A 287 4.49 26.08 -5.07
CA LEU A 287 3.48 25.17 -4.56
C LEU A 287 4.08 24.02 -3.74
N ARG A 288 5.23 23.49 -4.18
CA ARG A 288 5.96 22.45 -3.43
C ARG A 288 6.37 22.95 -2.06
N GLN A 289 6.87 24.17 -2.00
CA GLN A 289 7.25 24.80 -0.74
C GLN A 289 6.04 24.96 0.18
N VAL A 290 4.93 25.53 -0.31
CA VAL A 290 3.68 25.73 0.46
C VAL A 290 3.16 24.41 1.03
N LEU A 291 3.17 23.35 0.22
CA LEU A 291 2.73 22.03 0.68
C LEU A 291 3.71 21.39 1.67
N SER A 292 5.02 21.58 1.48
CA SER A 292 6.04 21.05 2.38
C SER A 292 6.05 21.74 3.76
N GLU A 293 5.58 22.99 3.85
CA GLU A 293 5.38 23.70 5.11
C GLU A 293 4.12 23.23 5.86
N ARG A 294 3.16 22.66 5.11
CA ARG A 294 1.88 22.22 5.66
C ARG A 294 1.84 20.75 6.04
N PHE A 295 2.47 19.88 5.26
CA PHE A 295 2.37 18.44 5.44
C PHE A 295 3.72 17.82 5.85
N TYR A 296 3.68 16.67 6.51
CA TYR A 296 4.90 15.93 6.84
C TYR A 296 5.78 15.68 5.61
N PHE A 297 5.15 15.33 4.48
CA PHE A 297 5.82 15.22 3.19
C PHE A 297 4.84 15.54 2.06
N ALA A 298 5.31 16.30 1.07
CA ALA A 298 4.52 16.63 -0.11
C ALA A 298 5.30 16.40 -1.40
N LYS A 299 4.59 15.92 -2.42
CA LYS A 299 5.08 15.77 -3.79
C LYS A 299 4.07 16.36 -4.76
N ILE A 300 4.56 17.05 -5.78
CA ILE A 300 3.73 17.55 -6.88
C ILE A 300 4.17 16.87 -8.16
N ARG A 301 3.20 16.46 -8.96
CA ARG A 301 3.39 16.01 -10.33
C ARG A 301 2.48 16.83 -11.25
N ASP A 302 3.06 17.50 -12.24
CA ASP A 302 2.29 18.22 -13.25
C ASP A 302 2.00 17.29 -14.43
N GLU A 303 0.73 16.93 -14.58
CA GLU A 303 0.16 16.19 -15.71
C GLU A 303 -0.81 17.06 -16.50
N SER A 304 -0.83 18.38 -16.24
CA SER A 304 -1.71 19.31 -16.94
C SER A 304 -1.23 19.57 -18.38
N GLY A 305 -2.19 19.82 -19.24
CA GLY A 305 -1.93 20.22 -20.61
C GLY A 305 -2.10 21.74 -20.83
N ILE A 306 -1.95 22.16 -22.09
CA ILE A 306 -2.19 23.53 -22.55
C ILE A 306 -3.42 23.54 -23.45
N VAL A 307 -4.29 24.53 -23.29
CA VAL A 307 -5.37 24.84 -24.26
C VAL A 307 -4.73 25.57 -25.43
N ILE A 308 -4.83 24.98 -26.61
CA ILE A 308 -4.40 25.64 -27.85
C ILE A 308 -5.63 26.19 -28.52
N ARG A 309 -5.67 27.51 -28.69
CA ARG A 309 -6.71 28.20 -29.46
C ARG A 309 -6.10 28.67 -30.78
N PRO A 310 -6.27 27.91 -31.87
CA PRO A 310 -5.64 28.24 -33.18
C PRO A 310 -5.92 29.66 -33.66
N GLU A 311 -7.09 30.19 -33.30
CA GLU A 311 -7.54 31.52 -33.69
C GLU A 311 -6.64 32.64 -33.14
N GLU A 312 -6.10 32.45 -31.93
CA GLU A 312 -5.24 33.45 -31.27
C GLU A 312 -3.89 33.59 -31.98
N TYR A 313 -3.45 32.55 -32.70
CA TYR A 313 -2.16 32.50 -33.38
C TYR A 313 -2.24 32.86 -34.88
N GLN A 314 -3.45 33.04 -35.43
CA GLN A 314 -3.60 33.31 -36.86
C GLN A 314 -2.88 34.60 -37.30
N ASN A 315 -2.97 35.67 -36.50
CA ASN A 315 -2.37 36.97 -36.77
C ASN A 315 -1.17 37.28 -35.85
N ASP A 316 -0.74 36.35 -35.03
CA ASP A 316 0.41 36.53 -34.13
C ASP A 316 1.72 36.51 -34.95
N ILE A 317 2.41 37.66 -34.96
CA ILE A 317 3.68 37.84 -35.70
C ILE A 317 4.90 37.32 -34.90
N SER A 318 4.70 36.88 -33.70
CA SER A 318 5.77 36.33 -32.85
C SER A 318 6.28 34.99 -33.36
N LEU A 319 7.44 34.54 -32.81
CA LEU A 319 7.99 33.23 -33.08
C LEU A 319 7.01 32.11 -32.62
N LYS A 320 6.28 32.33 -31.52
CA LYS A 320 5.24 31.42 -31.05
C LYS A 320 4.12 31.25 -32.08
N GLY A 321 3.61 32.38 -32.63
CA GLY A 321 2.58 32.35 -33.63
C GLY A 321 2.99 31.63 -34.91
N GLU A 322 4.20 31.91 -35.42
CA GLU A 322 4.74 31.25 -36.60
C GLU A 322 4.92 29.74 -36.37
N PHE A 323 5.45 29.34 -35.21
CA PHE A 323 5.60 27.93 -34.82
C PHE A 323 4.24 27.20 -34.82
N VAL A 324 3.23 27.77 -34.13
CA VAL A 324 1.90 27.16 -34.03
C VAL A 324 1.26 26.99 -35.40
N ARG A 325 1.29 28.05 -36.25
CA ARG A 325 0.73 27.97 -37.61
C ARG A 325 1.40 26.89 -38.46
N ARG A 326 2.73 26.73 -38.37
CA ARG A 326 3.45 25.69 -39.11
C ARG A 326 3.07 24.30 -38.68
N VAL A 327 2.94 24.06 -37.36
CA VAL A 327 2.54 22.74 -36.85
C VAL A 327 1.08 22.45 -37.25
N LEU A 328 0.17 23.41 -37.11
CA LEU A 328 -1.22 23.24 -37.54
C LEU A 328 -1.37 22.95 -39.04
N ALA A 329 -0.51 23.54 -39.89
CA ALA A 329 -0.50 23.30 -41.33
C ALA A 329 0.21 22.00 -41.76
N SER A 330 0.80 21.23 -40.83
CA SER A 330 1.45 19.96 -41.13
C SER A 330 0.44 18.82 -41.34
N ASP A 331 0.86 17.73 -41.97
CA ASP A 331 0.06 16.53 -42.24
C ASP A 331 0.03 15.55 -41.03
N LEU A 332 0.35 16.01 -39.80
CA LEU A 332 0.33 15.21 -38.61
C LEU A 332 -1.10 15.01 -38.10
N GLU A 333 -1.31 13.93 -37.32
CA GLU A 333 -2.55 13.69 -36.59
C GLU A 333 -2.83 14.80 -35.55
N GLU A 334 -4.09 15.19 -35.33
CA GLU A 334 -4.46 16.30 -34.44
C GLU A 334 -3.88 16.11 -33.02
N SER A 335 -3.89 14.89 -32.48
CA SER A 335 -3.31 14.57 -31.17
C SER A 335 -1.79 14.79 -31.10
N GLU A 336 -1.11 14.60 -32.23
CA GLU A 336 0.33 14.81 -32.36
C GLU A 336 0.64 16.30 -32.49
N LYS A 337 -0.16 17.03 -33.28
CA LYS A 337 -0.08 18.50 -33.38
C LYS A 337 -0.23 19.15 -32.01
N GLU A 338 -1.27 18.75 -31.22
CA GLU A 338 -1.47 19.27 -29.87
C GLU A 338 -0.24 19.06 -28.98
N ARG A 339 0.35 17.86 -29.00
CA ARG A 339 1.54 17.55 -28.23
C ARG A 339 2.77 18.38 -28.61
N ILE A 340 3.01 18.51 -29.92
CA ILE A 340 4.14 19.30 -30.44
C ILE A 340 3.97 20.78 -30.11
N ILE A 341 2.77 21.35 -30.29
CA ILE A 341 2.49 22.74 -29.97
C ILE A 341 2.65 22.96 -28.45
N ALA A 342 2.09 22.08 -27.62
CA ALA A 342 2.22 22.20 -26.18
C ALA A 342 3.70 22.19 -25.72
N CYS A 343 4.48 21.27 -26.25
CA CYS A 343 5.92 21.17 -25.97
C CYS A 343 6.67 22.42 -26.44
N GLY A 344 6.45 22.82 -27.67
CA GLY A 344 7.14 23.97 -28.26
C GLY A 344 6.79 25.30 -27.59
N LEU A 345 5.53 25.53 -27.22
CA LEU A 345 5.13 26.74 -26.49
C LEU A 345 5.78 26.82 -25.10
N ARG A 346 5.91 25.69 -24.38
CA ARG A 346 6.63 25.63 -23.10
C ARG A 346 8.10 26.00 -23.26
N VAL A 347 8.78 25.42 -24.26
CA VAL A 347 10.18 25.75 -24.58
C VAL A 347 10.35 27.22 -24.95
N LEU A 348 9.47 27.75 -25.81
CA LEU A 348 9.49 29.16 -26.22
C LEU A 348 9.13 30.14 -25.08
N SER A 349 8.55 29.62 -23.98
CA SER A 349 8.29 30.40 -22.77
C SER A 349 9.44 30.29 -21.75
N GLY A 350 10.52 29.53 -22.07
CA GLY A 350 11.70 29.40 -21.23
C GLY A 350 11.60 28.25 -20.19
N GLU A 351 10.61 27.35 -20.33
CA GLU A 351 10.52 26.18 -19.48
C GLU A 351 11.49 25.08 -19.93
N GLU A 352 12.17 24.44 -18.98
CA GLU A 352 12.93 23.21 -19.26
C GLU A 352 11.95 22.04 -19.49
N VAL A 353 11.97 21.46 -20.66
CA VAL A 353 11.17 20.27 -20.98
C VAL A 353 12.11 19.07 -20.93
N GLY A 354 11.94 18.21 -19.93
CA GLY A 354 12.60 16.91 -19.91
C GLY A 354 12.09 16.05 -21.07
N LEU A 355 13.00 15.62 -21.94
CA LEU A 355 12.77 14.69 -23.04
C LEU A 355 12.65 13.25 -22.54
#